data_023838b7e4996ad987db73780f2e8140
#
_entry.id   023838b7e4996ad987db73780f2e8140
#
_cell.length_a   1.000
_cell.length_b   1.000
_cell.length_c   1.000
_cell.angle_alpha   90.00
_cell.angle_beta   90.00
_cell.angle_gamma   90.00
#
_symmetry.space_group_name_H-M   'P 1'
#
loop_
_entity.id
_entity.type
_entity.pdbx_description
1 polymer ?
#
loop_
_entity_poly.entity_id
_entity_poly.type
_entity_poly.pdbx_seq_one_letter_code
_entity_poly.pdbx_strand_id
1 'polypeptide(L)'
;MKLDNMLLSFKKLLKFNIKELWLLTYAWFVFLKWDFLISFIDFKKWRAQIDNVTFENNNNGLTTNTAKLTEIKAIINISEIAGRHHIKKMNCLRRCLTQKQLLNRRGYHCNLHLGVKIEQSNLKAHSWLSFQGLVINDSEDVSSRYSELKVASEDDIFCALK
;
A
#
# COMPACT_ATOMS: atom_id res chain seq x y z
N MET A 1 -26.38 16.87 -11.75
CA MET A 1 -25.55 16.61 -10.55
C MET A 1 -24.66 15.36 -10.63
N LYS A 2 -25.07 14.18 -11.16
CA LYS A 2 -24.16 13.02 -11.36
C LYS A 2 -23.28 13.18 -12.61
N LEU A 3 -23.76 13.77 -13.68
CA LEU A 3 -23.04 13.98 -14.93
C LEU A 3 -21.88 14.99 -14.77
N ASP A 4 -22.11 16.05 -14.02
CA ASP A 4 -21.12 17.10 -13.78
C ASP A 4 -19.91 16.61 -12.98
N ASN A 5 -20.17 15.74 -12.00
CA ASN A 5 -19.10 15.07 -11.21
C ASN A 5 -18.29 14.07 -12.07
N MET A 6 -18.92 13.43 -13.03
CA MET A 6 -18.25 12.53 -13.97
C MET A 6 -17.38 13.28 -14.95
N LEU A 7 -17.87 14.41 -15.49
CA LEU A 7 -17.12 15.32 -16.37
C LEU A 7 -15.93 15.97 -15.67
N LEU A 8 -16.08 16.36 -14.39
CA LEU A 8 -15.00 16.87 -13.57
C LEU A 8 -13.93 15.81 -13.27
N SER A 9 -14.34 14.56 -13.08
CA SER A 9 -13.40 13.44 -12.91
C SER A 9 -12.64 13.13 -14.21
N PHE A 10 -13.31 13.18 -15.36
CA PHE A 10 -12.65 13.04 -16.68
C PHE A 10 -11.66 14.17 -16.97
N LYS A 11 -12.01 15.43 -16.65
CA LYS A 11 -11.09 16.56 -16.80
C LYS A 11 -9.85 16.46 -15.92
N LYS A 12 -9.95 15.81 -14.73
CA LYS A 12 -8.81 15.51 -13.87
C LYS A 12 -7.92 14.41 -14.45
N LEU A 13 -8.51 13.41 -15.11
CA LEU A 13 -7.76 12.33 -15.78
C LEU A 13 -6.97 12.85 -17.00
N LEU A 14 -7.47 13.84 -17.72
CA LEU A 14 -6.78 14.48 -18.85
C LEU A 14 -5.52 15.27 -18.45
N LYS A 15 -5.30 15.55 -17.17
CA LYS A 15 -4.07 16.17 -16.66
C LYS A 15 -2.92 15.20 -16.44
N PHE A 16 -3.20 13.89 -16.49
CA PHE A 16 -2.16 12.87 -16.31
C PHE A 16 -1.37 12.66 -17.59
N ASN A 17 -0.05 12.58 -17.45
CA ASN A 17 0.83 12.13 -18.52
C ASN A 17 0.49 10.65 -18.88
N ILE A 18 0.76 10.25 -20.11
CA ILE A 18 0.51 8.88 -20.59
C ILE A 18 1.13 7.80 -19.66
N LYS A 19 2.32 8.08 -19.09
CA LYS A 19 2.99 7.19 -18.12
C LYS A 19 2.22 7.07 -16.80
N GLU A 20 1.65 8.16 -16.34
CA GLU A 20 0.84 8.20 -15.11
C GLU A 20 -0.50 7.50 -15.31
N LEU A 21 -1.12 7.69 -16.46
CA LEU A 21 -2.36 6.99 -16.82
C LEU A 21 -2.13 5.47 -16.91
N TRP A 22 -1.02 5.06 -17.50
CA TRP A 22 -0.64 3.64 -17.53
C TRP A 22 -0.40 3.07 -16.12
N LEU A 23 0.29 3.83 -15.26
CA LEU A 23 0.50 3.46 -13.87
C LEU A 23 -0.82 3.37 -13.09
N LEU A 24 -1.74 4.32 -13.28
CA LEU A 24 -3.07 4.32 -12.66
C LEU A 24 -3.85 3.06 -13.05
N THR A 25 -3.90 2.73 -14.35
CA THR A 25 -4.56 1.53 -14.86
C THR A 25 -3.92 0.26 -14.31
N TYR A 26 -2.59 0.20 -14.30
CA TYR A 26 -1.85 -0.92 -13.74
C TYR A 26 -2.11 -1.08 -12.22
N ALA A 27 -2.08 0.02 -11.46
CA ALA A 27 -2.41 0.02 -10.04
C ALA A 27 -3.82 -0.53 -9.78
N TRP A 28 -4.79 -0.15 -10.62
CA TRP A 28 -6.17 -0.63 -10.51
C TRP A 28 -6.26 -2.17 -10.68
N PHE A 29 -5.54 -2.75 -11.65
CA PHE A 29 -5.49 -4.22 -11.82
C PHE A 29 -4.73 -4.91 -10.69
N VAL A 30 -3.69 -4.28 -10.12
CA VAL A 30 -2.98 -4.82 -8.96
C VAL A 30 -3.88 -4.83 -7.73
N PHE A 31 -4.72 -3.81 -7.52
CA PHE A 31 -5.75 -3.81 -6.49
C PHE A 31 -6.74 -4.96 -6.66
N LEU A 32 -7.21 -5.20 -7.89
CA LEU A 32 -8.11 -6.30 -8.19
C LEU A 32 -7.47 -7.67 -7.87
N LYS A 33 -6.19 -7.84 -8.24
CA LYS A 33 -5.41 -9.03 -7.89
C LYS A 33 -5.37 -9.27 -6.39
N TRP A 34 -4.97 -8.25 -5.60
CA TRP A 34 -4.86 -8.38 -4.15
C TRP A 34 -6.21 -8.56 -3.48
N ASP A 35 -7.26 -7.89 -3.96
CA ASP A 35 -8.61 -8.10 -3.44
C ASP A 35 -9.07 -9.54 -3.67
N PHE A 36 -8.80 -10.10 -4.84
CA PHE A 36 -9.10 -11.50 -5.13
C PHE A 36 -8.31 -12.47 -4.24
N LEU A 37 -6.99 -12.28 -4.14
CA LEU A 37 -6.12 -13.14 -3.32
C LEU A 37 -6.56 -13.13 -1.85
N ILE A 38 -6.78 -11.95 -1.26
CA ILE A 38 -7.15 -11.81 0.15
C ILE A 38 -8.57 -12.34 0.40
N SER A 39 -9.49 -12.21 -0.56
CA SER A 39 -10.89 -12.60 -0.37
C SER A 39 -11.16 -14.10 -0.58
N PHE A 40 -10.41 -14.76 -1.48
CA PHE A 40 -10.73 -16.10 -1.96
C PHE A 40 -9.62 -17.13 -1.75
N ILE A 41 -8.40 -16.71 -1.42
CA ILE A 41 -7.25 -17.61 -1.31
C ILE A 41 -6.72 -17.57 0.13
N ASP A 42 -6.37 -18.75 0.67
CA ASP A 42 -5.77 -18.87 1.98
C ASP A 42 -4.45 -18.11 2.07
N PHE A 43 -4.24 -17.43 3.19
CA PHE A 43 -3.06 -16.63 3.46
C PHE A 43 -1.75 -17.40 3.21
N LYS A 44 -1.67 -18.64 3.63
CA LYS A 44 -0.48 -19.52 3.46
C LYS A 44 -0.02 -19.63 2.00
N LYS A 45 -0.95 -19.57 1.04
CA LYS A 45 -0.66 -19.71 -0.40
C LYS A 45 -0.09 -18.45 -1.04
N TRP A 46 -0.45 -17.26 -0.54
CA TRP A 46 0.04 -16.01 -1.10
C TRP A 46 1.04 -15.26 -0.21
N ARG A 47 1.27 -15.73 1.03
CA ARG A 47 2.30 -15.22 1.94
C ARG A 47 3.68 -15.15 1.27
N ALA A 48 4.10 -16.20 0.58
CA ALA A 48 5.36 -16.23 -0.15
C ALA A 48 5.52 -15.10 -1.17
N GLN A 49 4.42 -14.54 -1.70
CA GLN A 49 4.47 -13.37 -2.57
C GLN A 49 4.78 -12.07 -1.81
N ILE A 50 4.51 -12.02 -0.50
CA ILE A 50 4.91 -10.90 0.36
C ILE A 50 6.39 -11.05 0.73
N ASP A 51 6.82 -12.27 1.11
CA ASP A 51 8.18 -12.56 1.56
C ASP A 51 9.20 -12.44 0.44
N ASN A 52 8.87 -12.88 -0.77
CA ASN A 52 9.70 -12.65 -1.97
C ASN A 52 9.90 -11.16 -2.29
N VAL A 53 9.21 -10.31 -1.57
CA VAL A 53 9.26 -8.86 -1.66
C VAL A 53 10.01 -8.24 -0.46
N THR A 54 10.45 -9.06 0.51
CA THR A 54 11.16 -8.65 1.73
C THR A 54 12.66 -8.94 1.72
N PHE A 55 13.31 -9.10 0.58
CA PHE A 55 14.78 -9.14 0.54
C PHE A 55 15.33 -7.71 0.53
N GLU A 56 16.00 -7.52 1.44
CA GLU A 56 17.20 -7.31 2.23
C GLU A 56 17.47 -5.87 2.57
N ASN A 57 17.62 -5.70 3.79
CA ASN A 57 18.55 -4.89 4.53
C ASN A 57 19.91 -4.71 3.81
N ASN A 58 19.98 -3.77 2.89
CA ASN A 58 21.25 -3.18 2.54
C ASN A 58 21.30 -1.78 3.14
N ASN A 59 21.89 -1.74 4.33
CA ASN A 59 22.41 -0.55 4.99
C ASN A 59 23.51 0.10 4.13
N ASN A 60 23.19 0.50 2.93
CA ASN A 60 24.05 1.32 2.12
C ASN A 60 23.60 2.77 2.23
N GLY A 61 24.27 3.47 3.15
CA GLY A 61 24.49 4.91 3.10
C GLY A 61 23.24 5.79 3.09
N LEU A 62 23.09 6.44 4.20
CA LEU A 62 22.15 7.50 4.58
C LEU A 62 22.24 8.75 3.64
N THR A 63 22.01 8.56 2.36
CA THR A 63 21.68 9.64 1.45
C THR A 63 20.38 9.29 0.78
N THR A 64 19.29 9.49 1.52
CA THR A 64 17.94 9.42 0.95
C THR A 64 17.88 10.52 -0.09
N ASN A 65 18.12 10.14 -1.33
CA ASN A 65 18.09 11.08 -2.46
C ASN A 65 16.66 11.62 -2.54
N THR A 66 16.48 12.91 -2.33
CA THR A 66 15.19 13.62 -2.33
C THR A 66 14.40 13.30 -3.61
N ALA A 67 15.09 13.07 -4.72
CA ALA A 67 14.49 12.66 -5.98
C ALA A 67 13.79 11.29 -5.88
N LYS A 68 14.38 10.31 -5.18
CA LYS A 68 13.77 8.99 -4.97
C LYS A 68 12.50 9.08 -4.13
N LEU A 69 12.52 9.86 -3.05
CA LEU A 69 11.33 10.08 -2.22
C LEU A 69 10.21 10.77 -2.99
N THR A 70 10.53 11.71 -3.84
CA THR A 70 9.54 12.38 -4.70
C THR A 70 8.87 11.39 -5.65
N GLU A 71 9.66 10.51 -6.27
CA GLU A 71 9.12 9.47 -7.15
C GLU A 71 8.26 8.46 -6.38
N ILE A 72 8.71 8.00 -5.21
CA ILE A 72 7.96 7.11 -4.32
C ILE A 72 6.62 7.73 -3.96
N LYS A 73 6.60 9.01 -3.54
CA LYS A 73 5.37 9.74 -3.19
C LYS A 73 4.44 9.89 -4.41
N ALA A 74 4.97 10.11 -5.60
CA ALA A 74 4.17 10.18 -6.82
C ALA A 74 3.48 8.85 -7.12
N ILE A 75 4.19 7.71 -6.99
CA ILE A 75 3.62 6.36 -7.18
C ILE A 75 2.51 6.10 -6.16
N ILE A 76 2.76 6.42 -4.89
CA ILE A 76 1.79 6.25 -3.82
C ILE A 76 0.54 7.08 -4.11
N ASN A 77 0.68 8.36 -4.49
CA ASN A 77 -0.44 9.24 -4.81
C ASN A 77 -1.30 8.69 -5.97
N ILE A 78 -0.68 8.21 -7.04
CA ILE A 78 -1.39 7.61 -8.17
C ILE A 78 -2.13 6.34 -7.72
N SER A 79 -1.50 5.50 -6.90
CA SER A 79 -2.14 4.30 -6.35
C SER A 79 -3.33 4.64 -5.45
N GLU A 80 -3.24 5.70 -4.64
CA GLU A 80 -4.35 6.18 -3.81
C GLU A 80 -5.54 6.65 -4.65
N ILE A 81 -5.27 7.29 -5.80
CA ILE A 81 -6.32 7.66 -6.75
C ILE A 81 -6.98 6.41 -7.33
N ALA A 82 -6.20 5.40 -7.75
CA ALA A 82 -6.71 4.13 -8.23
C ALA A 82 -7.58 3.42 -7.18
N GLY A 83 -7.11 3.36 -5.92
CA GLY A 83 -7.82 2.73 -4.81
C GLY A 83 -9.14 3.42 -4.44
N ARG A 84 -9.20 4.76 -4.57
CA ARG A 84 -10.45 5.52 -4.33
C ARG A 84 -11.51 5.30 -5.41
N HIS A 85 -11.09 5.02 -6.64
CA HIS A 85 -11.97 4.77 -7.78
C HIS A 85 -12.13 3.27 -8.09
N HIS A 86 -11.74 2.40 -7.15
CA HIS A 86 -11.91 0.97 -7.30
C HIS A 86 -13.37 0.56 -7.02
N ILE A 87 -13.77 -0.61 -7.55
CA ILE A 87 -15.14 -1.16 -7.41
C ILE A 87 -15.50 -1.36 -5.93
N LYS A 88 -14.53 -1.79 -5.12
CA LYS A 88 -14.68 -2.06 -3.68
C LYS A 88 -13.82 -1.11 -2.87
N LYS A 89 -14.26 -0.72 -1.70
CA LYS A 89 -13.47 0.10 -0.77
C LYS A 89 -12.21 -0.66 -0.34
N MET A 90 -11.06 -0.10 -0.68
CA MET A 90 -9.77 -0.69 -0.33
C MET A 90 -9.38 -0.38 1.12
N ASN A 91 -9.12 -1.43 1.91
CA ASN A 91 -8.59 -1.29 3.28
C ASN A 91 -7.07 -1.01 3.27
N CYS A 92 -6.51 -0.74 4.45
CA CYS A 92 -5.08 -0.40 4.59
C CYS A 92 -4.15 -1.50 4.04
N LEU A 93 -4.44 -2.78 4.33
CA LEU A 93 -3.62 -3.91 3.85
C LEU A 93 -3.58 -3.99 2.32
N ARG A 94 -4.75 -3.91 1.65
CA ARG A 94 -4.81 -3.94 0.17
C ARG A 94 -4.04 -2.78 -0.45
N ARG A 95 -4.11 -1.58 0.16
CA ARG A 95 -3.34 -0.41 -0.25
C ARG A 95 -1.85 -0.65 -0.11
N CYS A 96 -1.38 -1.08 1.06
CA CYS A 96 0.02 -1.36 1.31
C CYS A 96 0.59 -2.42 0.36
N LEU A 97 -0.10 -3.54 0.15
CA LEU A 97 0.35 -4.60 -0.75
C LEU A 97 0.44 -4.13 -2.21
N THR A 98 -0.56 -3.35 -2.65
CA THR A 98 -0.52 -2.75 -4.00
C THR A 98 0.65 -1.79 -4.13
N GLN A 99 0.81 -0.85 -3.21
CA GLN A 99 1.90 0.13 -3.22
C GLN A 99 3.27 -0.54 -3.16
N LYS A 100 3.45 -1.53 -2.28
CA LYS A 100 4.67 -2.33 -2.19
C LYS A 100 4.99 -3.01 -3.52
N GLN A 101 4.03 -3.65 -4.18
CA GLN A 101 4.23 -4.28 -5.48
C GLN A 101 4.63 -3.27 -6.56
N LEU A 102 4.00 -2.09 -6.60
CA LEU A 102 4.32 -1.02 -7.55
C LEU A 102 5.74 -0.48 -7.35
N LEU A 103 6.12 -0.25 -6.08
CA LEU A 103 7.42 0.28 -5.69
C LEU A 103 8.54 -0.72 -5.98
N ASN A 104 8.35 -1.99 -5.59
CA ASN A 104 9.32 -3.05 -5.84
C ASN A 104 9.62 -3.25 -7.32
N ARG A 105 8.60 -3.16 -8.17
CA ARG A 105 8.78 -3.25 -9.62
C ARG A 105 9.68 -2.15 -10.19
N ARG A 106 9.86 -1.05 -9.43
CA ARG A 106 10.79 0.04 -9.76
C ARG A 106 12.10 0.00 -8.98
N GLY A 107 12.36 -1.11 -8.26
CA GLY A 107 13.56 -1.28 -7.45
C GLY A 107 13.53 -0.56 -6.09
N TYR A 108 12.36 -0.05 -5.66
CA TYR A 108 12.20 0.52 -4.33
C TYR A 108 11.69 -0.56 -3.36
N HIS A 109 12.61 -1.20 -2.65
CA HIS A 109 12.28 -2.24 -1.67
C HIS A 109 11.77 -1.63 -0.37
N CYS A 110 10.47 -1.80 -0.11
CA CYS A 110 9.79 -1.24 1.06
C CYS A 110 9.43 -2.34 2.06
N ASN A 111 9.51 -2.00 3.35
CA ASN A 111 9.06 -2.88 4.42
C ASN A 111 7.57 -2.66 4.68
N LEU A 112 6.82 -3.76 4.80
CA LEU A 112 5.43 -3.76 5.22
C LEU A 112 5.39 -3.94 6.75
N HIS A 113 4.69 -3.04 7.41
CA HIS A 113 4.45 -3.09 8.85
C HIS A 113 2.99 -3.39 9.12
N LEU A 114 2.75 -4.22 10.11
CA LEU A 114 1.43 -4.55 10.63
C LEU A 114 1.41 -4.18 12.10
N GLY A 115 0.42 -3.43 12.52
CA GLY A 115 0.29 -3.00 13.91
C GLY A 115 -1.14 -3.11 14.40
N VAL A 116 -1.27 -3.26 15.70
CA VAL A 116 -2.56 -3.30 16.40
C VAL A 116 -2.60 -2.26 17.50
N LYS A 117 -3.79 -1.75 17.77
CA LYS A 117 -4.07 -0.93 18.94
C LYS A 117 -5.42 -1.33 19.55
N ILE A 118 -5.55 -1.19 20.84
CA ILE A 118 -6.83 -1.32 21.53
C ILE A 118 -7.43 0.08 21.68
N GLU A 119 -8.62 0.28 21.16
CA GLU A 119 -9.35 1.54 21.26
C GLU A 119 -10.79 1.25 21.66
N GLN A 120 -11.21 1.78 22.82
CA GLN A 120 -12.55 1.56 23.37
C GLN A 120 -12.94 0.06 23.45
N SER A 121 -12.01 -0.78 23.93
CA SER A 121 -12.13 -2.26 24.02
C SER A 121 -12.23 -2.99 22.67
N ASN A 122 -12.03 -2.31 21.56
CA ASN A 122 -11.97 -2.91 20.21
C ASN A 122 -10.53 -3.00 19.72
N LEU A 123 -10.15 -4.16 19.20
CA LEU A 123 -8.87 -4.35 18.53
C LEU A 123 -8.96 -3.73 17.13
N LYS A 124 -8.10 -2.74 16.87
CA LYS A 124 -7.94 -2.13 15.54
C LYS A 124 -6.59 -2.52 14.97
N ALA A 125 -6.60 -3.14 13.81
CA ALA A 125 -5.41 -3.45 13.05
C ALA A 125 -5.16 -2.40 11.95
N HIS A 126 -3.89 -2.11 11.68
CA HIS A 126 -3.46 -1.17 10.66
C HIS A 126 -2.19 -1.65 9.96
N SER A 127 -1.96 -1.20 8.74
CA SER A 127 -0.75 -1.51 8.00
C SER A 127 -0.20 -0.26 7.32
N TRP A 128 1.13 -0.16 7.27
CA TRP A 128 1.86 0.93 6.62
C TRP A 128 3.15 0.43 5.98
N LEU A 129 3.76 1.27 5.16
CA LEU A 129 5.02 1.00 4.49
C LEU A 129 6.11 1.93 4.99
N SER A 130 7.33 1.39 5.12
CA SER A 130 8.53 2.21 5.27
C SER A 130 9.55 1.94 4.18
N PHE A 131 10.31 2.96 3.84
CA PHE A 131 11.46 2.90 2.93
C PHE A 131 12.67 3.52 3.62
N GLN A 132 13.73 2.75 3.80
CA GLN A 132 14.94 3.19 4.52
C GLN A 132 14.65 3.77 5.92
N GLY A 133 13.71 3.18 6.65
CA GLY A 133 13.30 3.60 7.99
C GLY A 133 12.28 4.76 8.03
N LEU A 134 11.98 5.39 6.90
CA LEU A 134 10.99 6.47 6.82
C LEU A 134 9.62 5.92 6.44
N VAL A 135 8.57 6.31 7.14
CA VAL A 135 7.18 6.02 6.77
C VAL A 135 6.85 6.77 5.48
N ILE A 136 6.28 6.06 4.48
CA ILE A 136 6.08 6.64 3.14
C ILE A 136 4.62 6.80 2.74
N ASN A 137 3.70 6.04 3.33
CA ASN A 137 2.27 6.03 2.94
C ASN A 137 1.31 6.34 4.08
N ASP A 138 1.81 6.73 5.22
CA ASP A 138 1.05 7.14 6.40
C ASP A 138 1.73 8.33 7.10
N SER A 139 1.19 8.76 8.24
CA SER A 139 1.82 9.77 9.09
C SER A 139 3.07 9.21 9.79
N GLU A 140 4.06 10.05 10.03
CA GLU A 140 5.34 9.65 10.65
C GLU A 140 5.15 9.04 12.05
N ASP A 141 4.11 9.45 12.76
CA ASP A 141 3.77 8.99 14.12
C ASP A 141 3.00 7.66 14.16
N VAL A 142 2.72 7.02 13.00
CA VAL A 142 1.95 5.77 12.94
C VAL A 142 2.55 4.67 13.81
N SER A 143 3.87 4.55 13.83
CA SER A 143 4.61 3.54 14.62
C SER A 143 4.47 3.75 16.14
N SER A 144 4.20 4.96 16.61
CA SER A 144 3.92 5.23 18.02
C SER A 144 2.47 4.98 18.42
N ARG A 145 1.54 5.05 17.46
CA ARG A 145 0.11 4.84 17.67
C ARG A 145 -0.32 3.38 17.65
N TYR A 146 0.48 2.51 17.03
CA TYR A 146 0.19 1.09 16.89
C TYR A 146 1.37 0.26 17.41
N SER A 147 1.08 -0.76 18.21
CA SER A 147 2.08 -1.76 18.58
C SER A 147 2.35 -2.66 17.38
N GLU A 148 3.58 -2.63 16.89
CA GLU A 148 3.98 -3.45 15.75
C GLU A 148 4.00 -4.92 16.12
N LEU A 149 3.39 -5.75 15.29
CA LEU A 149 3.34 -7.18 15.47
C LEU A 149 4.64 -7.79 14.95
N LYS A 150 5.52 -8.14 15.87
CA LYS A 150 6.68 -8.97 15.58
C LYS A 150 6.18 -10.42 15.47
N VAL A 151 5.92 -10.82 14.26
CA VAL A 151 5.71 -12.17 13.70
C VAL A 151 5.76 -13.35 14.71
N ALA A 152 4.66 -13.59 15.45
CA ALA A 152 4.48 -14.86 16.16
C ALA A 152 3.15 -15.56 15.77
N SER A 153 2.16 -14.84 15.21
CA SER A 153 0.88 -15.42 14.78
C SER A 153 0.25 -14.59 13.65
N GLU A 154 0.89 -14.62 12.49
CA GLU A 154 0.41 -13.86 11.31
C GLU A 154 -1.00 -14.28 10.86
N ASP A 155 -1.37 -15.55 11.08
CA ASP A 155 -2.67 -16.09 10.67
C ASP A 155 -3.85 -15.36 11.34
N ASP A 156 -3.76 -15.04 12.64
CA ASP A 156 -4.81 -14.37 13.40
C ASP A 156 -4.97 -12.90 13.00
N ILE A 157 -3.86 -12.26 12.63
CA ILE A 157 -3.82 -10.85 12.26
C ILE A 157 -4.43 -10.64 10.88
N PHE A 158 -4.11 -11.51 9.92
CA PHE A 158 -4.67 -11.45 8.59
C PHE A 158 -6.16 -11.75 8.58
N CYS A 159 -6.66 -12.57 9.50
CA CYS A 159 -8.11 -12.72 9.73
C CYS A 159 -8.77 -11.42 10.19
N ALA A 160 -8.14 -10.65 11.06
CA ALA A 160 -8.67 -9.37 11.56
C ALA A 160 -8.59 -8.24 10.52
N LEU A 161 -7.72 -8.37 9.49
CA LEU A 161 -7.55 -7.38 8.42
C LEU A 161 -8.39 -7.69 7.17
N LYS A 162 -9.06 -8.84 7.11
CA LYS A 162 -9.96 -9.23 6.03
C LYS A 162 -11.26 -8.45 6.08
#